data_8243389e7788bc4a0984818afe4391ba
#
_entry.id   8243389e7788bc4a0984818afe4391ba
#
_cell.length_a   1.000
_cell.length_b   1.000
_cell.length_c   1.000
_cell.angle_alpha   90.00
_cell.angle_beta   90.00
_cell.angle_gamma   90.00
#
_symmetry.space_group_name_H-M   'P 1'
#
loop_
_entity.id
_entity.type
_entity.pdbx_description
1 polymer ?
#
loop_
_entity_poly.entity_id
_entity_poly.type
_entity_poly.pdbx_seq_one_letter_code
_entity_poly.pdbx_strand_id
1 'polypeptide(L)'
;SSFVVVPFDNAHEAQCVSELDVIALGTLSEVADYLSSGAVPLPARSRRARPDSPGSIASCDFDQVVGQDAAIRAIQVAVAGGHNLIMVGPPGGGKTLLASCVPSILPAMNDSEALEVTCIQSITGTVSPAGLARKRPFRRPHHTVTPAGMLGGGNPPMPGEVTQAHRGVLY
;
A
#
# COMPACT_ATOMS: atom_id res chain seq x y z
N SER A 1 -18.80 -20.49 8.38
CA SER A 1 -17.70 -19.93 7.55
C SER A 1 -18.33 -19.24 6.36
N SER A 2 -17.89 -18.04 6.07
CA SER A 2 -18.29 -17.34 4.84
C SER A 2 -17.27 -17.67 3.76
N PHE A 3 -17.73 -18.07 2.58
CA PHE A 3 -16.85 -18.33 1.45
C PHE A 3 -17.13 -17.34 0.32
N VAL A 4 -16.13 -17.11 -0.50
CA VAL A 4 -16.23 -16.28 -1.70
C VAL A 4 -15.63 -17.02 -2.90
N VAL A 5 -16.34 -16.94 -4.03
CA VAL A 5 -15.87 -17.47 -5.30
C VAL A 5 -15.33 -16.29 -6.11
N VAL A 6 -14.08 -16.39 -6.54
CA VAL A 6 -13.38 -15.34 -7.27
C VAL A 6 -12.70 -15.89 -8.52
N PRO A 7 -12.45 -15.07 -9.55
CA PRO A 7 -11.57 -15.43 -10.64
C PRO A 7 -10.18 -15.83 -10.12
N PHE A 8 -9.54 -16.75 -10.79
CA PHE A 8 -8.22 -17.27 -10.40
C PHE A 8 -7.18 -16.15 -10.22
N ASP A 9 -7.21 -15.14 -11.08
CA ASP A 9 -6.28 -14.01 -11.03
C ASP A 9 -6.47 -13.12 -9.80
N ASN A 10 -7.68 -13.11 -9.21
CA ASN A 10 -8.00 -12.33 -8.02
C ASN A 10 -7.89 -13.12 -6.72
N ALA A 11 -7.57 -14.43 -6.80
CA ALA A 11 -7.48 -15.29 -5.61
C ALA A 11 -6.51 -14.75 -4.57
N HIS A 12 -5.41 -14.19 -5.01
CA HIS A 12 -4.35 -13.69 -4.15
C HIS A 12 -4.80 -12.48 -3.33
N GLU A 13 -5.54 -11.57 -3.95
CA GLU A 13 -6.12 -10.41 -3.27
C GLU A 13 -7.19 -10.85 -2.26
N ALA A 14 -8.06 -11.76 -2.65
CA ALA A 14 -9.12 -12.26 -1.78
C ALA A 14 -8.57 -13.00 -0.55
N GLN A 15 -7.48 -13.76 -0.70
CA GLN A 15 -6.80 -14.47 0.39
C GLN A 15 -6.14 -13.53 1.42
N CYS A 16 -6.07 -12.23 1.15
CA CYS A 16 -5.62 -11.25 2.13
C CYS A 16 -6.57 -11.10 3.33
N VAL A 17 -7.83 -11.52 3.17
CA VAL A 17 -8.83 -11.52 4.24
C VAL A 17 -8.85 -12.91 4.89
N SER A 18 -8.21 -13.05 6.05
CA SER A 18 -8.02 -14.34 6.74
C SER A 18 -9.32 -15.03 7.18
N GLU A 19 -10.42 -14.27 7.26
CA GLU A 19 -11.72 -14.76 7.72
C GLU A 19 -12.58 -15.36 6.60
N LEU A 20 -12.11 -15.29 5.34
CA LEU A 20 -12.82 -15.78 4.16
C LEU A 20 -12.19 -17.05 3.60
N ASP A 21 -13.02 -18.04 3.37
CA ASP A 21 -12.64 -19.21 2.57
C ASP A 21 -12.72 -18.83 1.08
N VAL A 22 -11.58 -18.74 0.41
CA VAL A 22 -11.49 -18.30 -0.98
C VAL A 22 -11.47 -19.49 -1.92
N ILE A 23 -12.42 -19.54 -2.83
CA ILE A 23 -12.52 -20.54 -3.90
C ILE A 23 -12.21 -19.84 -5.22
N ALA A 24 -11.05 -20.17 -5.81
CA ALA A 24 -10.59 -19.58 -7.05
C ALA A 24 -10.96 -20.48 -8.23
N LEU A 25 -11.72 -19.95 -9.19
CA LEU A 25 -12.15 -20.67 -10.38
C LEU A 25 -11.76 -19.87 -11.64
N GLY A 26 -11.36 -20.58 -12.70
CA GLY A 26 -10.87 -19.95 -13.93
C GLY A 26 -11.96 -19.67 -14.96
N THR A 27 -13.05 -20.46 -14.91
CA THR A 27 -14.10 -20.41 -15.94
C THR A 27 -15.50 -20.44 -15.33
N LEU A 28 -16.47 -19.91 -16.05
CA LEU A 28 -17.86 -19.95 -15.64
C LEU A 28 -18.42 -21.39 -15.55
N SER A 29 -17.91 -22.30 -16.38
CA SER A 29 -18.26 -23.72 -16.31
C SER A 29 -17.84 -24.33 -14.97
N GLU A 30 -16.62 -24.06 -14.50
CA GLU A 30 -16.15 -24.51 -13.20
C GLU A 30 -17.00 -23.97 -12.04
N VAL A 31 -17.49 -22.73 -12.16
CA VAL A 31 -18.42 -22.14 -11.18
C VAL A 31 -19.74 -22.92 -11.18
N ALA A 32 -20.30 -23.22 -12.36
CA ALA A 32 -21.55 -23.97 -12.48
C ALA A 32 -21.39 -25.40 -11.94
N ASP A 33 -20.29 -26.06 -12.23
CA ASP A 33 -19.97 -27.41 -11.73
C ASP A 33 -19.79 -27.40 -10.21
N TYR A 34 -19.12 -26.39 -9.67
CA TYR A 34 -18.98 -26.22 -8.21
C TYR A 34 -20.33 -26.03 -7.54
N LEU A 35 -21.18 -25.15 -8.08
CA LEU A 35 -22.49 -24.87 -7.49
C LEU A 35 -23.44 -26.06 -7.57
N SER A 36 -23.30 -26.93 -8.58
CA SER A 36 -24.15 -28.12 -8.77
C SER A 36 -23.69 -29.35 -8.01
N SER A 37 -22.39 -29.56 -7.88
CA SER A 37 -21.81 -30.76 -7.27
C SER A 37 -21.22 -30.55 -5.88
N GLY A 38 -20.95 -29.29 -5.47
CA GLY A 38 -20.21 -28.97 -4.27
C GLY A 38 -18.74 -29.38 -4.30
N ALA A 39 -18.29 -29.97 -5.42
CA ALA A 39 -16.91 -30.40 -5.56
C ALA A 39 -16.02 -29.20 -5.87
N VAL A 40 -15.15 -28.85 -4.95
CA VAL A 40 -14.10 -27.84 -5.19
C VAL A 40 -13.11 -28.45 -6.17
N PRO A 41 -12.92 -27.89 -7.37
CA PRO A 41 -11.84 -28.33 -8.25
C PRO A 41 -10.53 -28.27 -7.47
N LEU A 42 -9.69 -29.28 -7.62
CA LEU A 42 -8.35 -29.27 -7.00
C LEU A 42 -7.69 -27.93 -7.34
N PRO A 43 -7.24 -27.16 -6.34
CA PRO A 43 -6.68 -25.84 -6.60
C PRO A 43 -5.50 -26.04 -7.55
N ALA A 44 -5.64 -25.52 -8.76
CA ALA A 44 -4.49 -25.34 -9.62
C ALA A 44 -3.51 -24.53 -8.76
N ARG A 45 -2.36 -25.14 -8.44
CA ARG A 45 -1.38 -24.60 -7.48
C ARG A 45 -1.20 -23.13 -7.74
N SER A 46 -1.77 -22.29 -6.89
CA SER A 46 -1.44 -20.88 -6.80
C SER A 46 0.10 -20.85 -6.81
N ARG A 47 0.67 -20.24 -7.83
CA ARG A 47 2.09 -19.91 -7.78
C ARG A 47 2.21 -19.03 -6.55
N ARG A 48 2.75 -19.60 -5.47
CA ARG A 48 3.15 -18.79 -4.32
C ARG A 48 3.96 -17.66 -4.91
N ALA A 49 3.40 -16.45 -4.84
CA ALA A 49 4.16 -15.27 -5.14
C ALA A 49 5.43 -15.38 -4.32
N ARG A 50 6.58 -15.32 -4.97
CA ARG A 50 7.84 -15.19 -4.26
C ARG A 50 7.66 -13.98 -3.37
N PRO A 51 8.01 -14.06 -2.06
CA PRO A 51 8.08 -12.86 -1.27
C PRO A 51 8.96 -11.91 -2.08
N ASP A 52 8.41 -10.73 -2.40
CA ASP A 52 9.20 -9.69 -3.02
C ASP A 52 10.47 -9.55 -2.18
N SER A 53 11.59 -9.78 -2.82
CA SER A 53 12.83 -9.18 -2.34
C SER A 53 12.49 -7.73 -2.10
N PRO A 54 12.78 -7.16 -0.94
CA PRO A 54 12.46 -5.77 -0.67
C PRO A 54 13.06 -4.98 -1.83
N GLY A 55 12.20 -4.56 -2.76
CA GLY A 55 12.58 -3.64 -3.81
C GLY A 55 13.12 -2.44 -3.06
N SER A 56 14.43 -2.38 -2.98
CA SER A 56 15.20 -1.34 -2.35
C SER A 56 14.95 -0.04 -3.11
N ILE A 57 13.87 0.64 -2.77
CA ILE A 57 14.02 2.08 -2.68
C ILE A 57 15.00 2.21 -1.52
N ALA A 58 16.23 2.65 -1.81
CA ALA A 58 17.22 2.91 -0.79
C ALA A 58 16.53 3.77 0.28
N SER A 59 16.10 3.12 1.35
CA SER A 59 15.39 3.79 2.43
C SER A 59 16.45 4.67 3.07
N CYS A 60 16.37 5.98 2.81
CA CYS A 60 17.13 6.94 3.57
C CYS A 60 16.79 6.68 5.04
N ASP A 61 17.81 6.44 5.84
CA ASP A 61 17.66 6.31 7.27
C ASP A 61 18.17 7.60 7.94
N PHE A 62 17.56 7.94 9.08
CA PHE A 62 18.02 9.09 9.88
C PHE A 62 19.46 8.94 10.35
N ASP A 63 20.00 7.75 10.45
CA ASP A 63 21.42 7.49 10.74
C ASP A 63 22.36 8.08 9.68
N GLN A 64 21.87 8.34 8.48
CA GLN A 64 22.64 8.96 7.40
C GLN A 64 22.60 10.49 7.44
N VAL A 65 21.77 11.07 8.30
CA VAL A 65 21.61 12.52 8.42
C VAL A 65 22.58 13.05 9.46
N VAL A 66 23.55 13.82 9.03
CA VAL A 66 24.53 14.44 9.92
C VAL A 66 24.02 15.79 10.41
N GLY A 67 23.98 15.98 11.72
CA GLY A 67 23.44 17.19 12.35
C GLY A 67 21.92 17.23 12.34
N GLN A 68 21.34 18.39 12.63
CA GLN A 68 19.89 18.63 12.68
C GLN A 68 19.11 17.80 13.71
N ASP A 69 19.72 17.47 14.83
CA ASP A 69 19.11 16.63 15.88
C ASP A 69 17.75 17.15 16.34
N ALA A 70 17.58 18.47 16.43
CA ALA A 70 16.32 19.08 16.80
C ALA A 70 15.21 18.82 15.76
N ALA A 71 15.55 18.86 14.47
CA ALA A 71 14.59 18.57 13.40
C ALA A 71 14.23 17.06 13.37
N ILE A 72 15.23 16.20 13.52
CA ILE A 72 15.03 14.74 13.62
C ILE A 72 14.10 14.44 14.81
N ARG A 73 14.37 15.03 15.97
CA ARG A 73 13.54 14.83 17.16
C ARG A 73 12.11 15.31 16.95
N ALA A 74 11.91 16.46 16.31
CA ALA A 74 10.57 16.97 15.98
C ALA A 74 9.82 16.02 15.03
N ILE A 75 10.50 15.47 14.02
CA ILE A 75 9.92 14.48 13.11
C ILE A 75 9.53 13.21 13.84
N GLN A 76 10.38 12.68 14.71
CA GLN A 76 10.08 11.49 15.51
C GLN A 76 8.82 11.68 16.37
N VAL A 77 8.70 12.83 17.03
CA VAL A 77 7.53 13.17 17.85
C VAL A 77 6.27 13.30 16.98
N ALA A 78 6.38 13.98 15.84
CA ALA A 78 5.26 14.13 14.91
C ALA A 78 4.77 12.78 14.36
N VAL A 79 5.70 11.91 13.96
CA VAL A 79 5.38 10.57 13.45
C VAL A 79 4.77 9.69 14.54
N ALA A 80 5.32 9.71 15.74
CA ALA A 80 4.80 8.92 16.86
C ALA A 80 3.38 9.35 17.26
N GLY A 81 3.08 10.65 17.14
CA GLY A 81 1.76 11.20 17.45
C GLY A 81 0.79 11.27 16.26
N GLY A 82 1.21 10.87 15.07
CA GLY A 82 0.39 11.01 13.86
C GLY A 82 0.09 12.47 13.49
N HIS A 83 1.00 13.39 13.81
CA HIS A 83 0.81 14.82 13.60
C HIS A 83 1.31 15.30 12.24
N ASN A 84 0.66 16.33 11.72
CA ASN A 84 1.19 17.05 10.57
C ASN A 84 2.43 17.86 10.97
N LEU A 85 3.38 17.98 10.04
CA LEU A 85 4.63 18.68 10.24
C LEU A 85 4.86 19.70 9.12
N ILE A 86 5.30 20.88 9.45
CA ILE A 86 5.78 21.87 8.48
C ILE A 86 7.27 22.11 8.70
N MET A 87 8.04 22.05 7.62
CA MET A 87 9.48 22.33 7.63
C MET A 87 9.78 23.61 6.85
N VAL A 88 10.28 24.64 7.54
CA VAL A 88 10.65 25.93 6.94
C VAL A 88 12.16 26.12 7.04
N GLY A 89 12.77 26.58 5.96
CA GLY A 89 14.22 26.84 5.93
C GLY A 89 14.73 27.12 4.52
N PRO A 90 15.99 27.52 4.37
CA PRO A 90 16.60 27.87 3.09
C PRO A 90 16.66 26.68 2.14
N PRO A 91 16.77 26.92 0.82
CA PRO A 91 17.11 25.86 -0.14
C PRO A 91 18.40 25.15 0.27
N GLY A 92 18.48 23.84 0.02
CA GLY A 92 19.65 23.05 0.40
C GLY A 92 19.73 22.66 1.89
N GLY A 93 18.82 23.13 2.75
CA GLY A 93 18.81 22.80 4.18
C GLY A 93 18.39 21.36 4.54
N GLY A 94 18.39 20.40 3.63
CA GLY A 94 18.14 18.99 3.92
C GLY A 94 16.67 18.61 4.16
N LYS A 95 15.71 19.53 3.99
CA LYS A 95 14.28 19.26 4.24
C LYS A 95 13.74 18.05 3.49
N THR A 96 14.06 17.94 2.21
CA THR A 96 13.67 16.81 1.37
C THR A 96 14.32 15.50 1.80
N LEU A 97 15.58 15.55 2.23
CA LEU A 97 16.30 14.39 2.77
C LEU A 97 15.61 13.90 4.05
N LEU A 98 15.36 14.80 4.99
CA LEU A 98 14.63 14.49 6.22
C LEU A 98 13.25 13.87 5.94
N ALA A 99 12.48 14.45 5.02
CA ALA A 99 11.19 13.90 4.64
C ALA A 99 11.32 12.50 4.02
N SER A 100 12.35 12.25 3.21
CA SER A 100 12.60 10.95 2.59
C SER A 100 12.99 9.86 3.60
N CYS A 101 13.48 10.24 4.78
CA CYS A 101 13.79 9.31 5.86
C CYS A 101 12.57 8.96 6.73
N VAL A 102 11.46 9.72 6.65
CA VAL A 102 10.25 9.46 7.45
C VAL A 102 9.73 8.03 7.34
N PRO A 103 9.71 7.38 6.15
CA PRO A 103 9.26 6.00 6.04
C PRO A 103 10.00 4.99 6.91
N SER A 104 11.26 5.26 7.29
CA SER A 104 12.06 4.34 8.12
C SER A 104 11.58 4.25 9.57
N ILE A 105 10.90 5.31 10.06
CA ILE A 105 10.42 5.39 11.44
C ILE A 105 8.89 5.29 11.58
N LEU A 106 8.17 5.12 10.47
CA LEU A 106 6.73 4.91 10.54
C LEU A 106 6.41 3.58 11.24
N PRO A 107 5.44 3.54 12.15
CA PRO A 107 5.01 2.31 12.78
C PRO A 107 4.45 1.33 11.74
N ALA A 108 4.63 0.03 11.97
CA ALA A 108 4.06 -1.00 11.11
C ALA A 108 2.53 -0.84 11.02
N MET A 109 1.95 -1.18 9.87
CA MET A 109 0.50 -1.24 9.72
C MET A 109 -0.06 -2.49 10.40
N ASN A 110 -1.22 -2.34 11.03
CA ASN A 110 -2.03 -3.49 11.42
C ASN A 110 -2.74 -4.07 10.18
N ASP A 111 -3.36 -5.25 10.30
CA ASP A 111 -3.96 -5.92 9.15
C ASP A 111 -5.16 -5.14 8.56
N SER A 112 -5.92 -4.42 9.37
CA SER A 112 -7.01 -3.54 8.87
C SER A 112 -6.47 -2.37 8.05
N GLU A 113 -5.43 -1.68 8.54
CA GLU A 113 -4.77 -0.60 7.80
C GLU A 113 -4.12 -1.12 6.50
N ALA A 114 -3.50 -2.30 6.57
CA ALA A 114 -2.88 -2.94 5.43
C ALA A 114 -3.93 -3.28 4.34
N LEU A 115 -5.11 -3.73 4.76
CA LEU A 115 -6.21 -4.02 3.85
C LEU A 115 -6.74 -2.74 3.16
N GLU A 116 -6.94 -1.66 3.93
CA GLU A 116 -7.37 -0.36 3.37
C GLU A 116 -6.39 0.13 2.28
N VAL A 117 -5.09 0.06 2.56
CA VAL A 117 -4.05 0.45 1.60
C VAL A 117 -4.05 -0.46 0.38
N THR A 118 -4.19 -1.77 0.58
CA THR A 118 -4.25 -2.75 -0.52
C THR A 118 -5.45 -2.51 -1.43
N CYS A 119 -6.62 -2.18 -0.88
CA CYS A 119 -7.81 -1.83 -1.66
C CYS A 119 -7.55 -0.62 -2.58
N ILE A 120 -6.87 0.42 -2.08
CA ILE A 120 -6.52 1.60 -2.88
C ILE A 120 -5.51 1.22 -3.98
N GLN A 121 -4.51 0.40 -3.65
CA GLN A 121 -3.51 -0.09 -4.60
C GLN A 121 -4.14 -0.97 -5.69
N SER A 122 -5.17 -1.75 -5.37
CA SER A 122 -5.91 -2.55 -6.34
C SER A 122 -6.57 -1.66 -7.40
N ILE A 123 -7.23 -0.59 -6.99
CA ILE A 123 -7.86 0.36 -7.91
C ILE A 123 -6.83 1.02 -8.84
N THR A 124 -5.63 1.28 -8.35
CA THR A 124 -4.54 1.90 -9.14
C THR A 124 -3.70 0.90 -9.92
N GLY A 125 -3.96 -0.39 -9.78
CA GLY A 125 -3.17 -1.45 -10.42
C GLY A 125 -1.74 -1.58 -9.88
N THR A 126 -1.49 -1.12 -8.65
CA THR A 126 -0.15 -1.11 -8.00
C THR A 126 -0.04 -2.12 -6.87
N VAL A 127 -0.93 -3.10 -6.80
CA VAL A 127 -0.89 -4.17 -5.79
C VAL A 127 0.41 -4.95 -5.88
N SER A 128 1.03 -5.17 -4.74
CA SER A 128 2.20 -6.04 -4.66
C SER A 128 1.81 -7.51 -4.91
N PRO A 129 2.60 -8.26 -5.71
CA PRO A 129 2.44 -9.70 -5.83
C PRO A 129 2.54 -10.46 -4.50
N ALA A 130 3.05 -9.83 -3.46
CA ALA A 130 3.14 -10.38 -2.10
C ALA A 130 1.82 -10.35 -1.32
N GLY A 131 0.75 -9.77 -1.88
CA GLY A 131 -0.55 -9.64 -1.24
C GLY A 131 -0.71 -8.33 -0.46
N LEU A 132 -1.06 -8.39 0.82
CA LEU A 132 -1.28 -7.20 1.66
C LEU A 132 -0.10 -6.22 1.66
N ALA A 133 -0.41 -4.95 1.51
CA ALA A 133 0.56 -3.88 1.65
C ALA A 133 1.15 -3.88 3.07
N ARG A 134 2.45 -4.13 3.20
CA ARG A 134 3.13 -4.15 4.51
C ARG A 134 3.88 -2.86 4.83
N LYS A 135 4.05 -1.98 3.83
CA LYS A 135 4.72 -0.69 4.00
C LYS A 135 3.71 0.44 3.87
N ARG A 136 3.82 1.43 4.74
CA ARG A 136 3.00 2.64 4.65
C ARG A 136 3.35 3.41 3.36
N PRO A 137 2.35 3.90 2.62
CA PRO A 137 2.59 4.70 1.43
C PRO A 137 3.37 5.97 1.76
N PHE A 138 4.34 6.30 0.90
CA PHE A 138 5.01 7.58 0.92
C PHE A 138 4.86 8.22 -0.46
N ARG A 139 4.09 9.30 -0.54
CA ARG A 139 3.79 10.00 -1.79
C ARG A 139 4.48 11.35 -1.79
N ARG A 140 5.15 11.62 -2.91
CA ARG A 140 5.83 12.89 -3.16
C ARG A 140 5.42 13.42 -4.52
N PRO A 141 4.23 14.04 -4.62
CA PRO A 141 3.78 14.62 -5.88
C PRO A 141 4.71 15.72 -6.34
N HIS A 142 4.86 15.82 -7.65
CA HIS A 142 5.60 16.93 -8.24
C HIS A 142 4.83 18.24 -8.04
N HIS A 143 5.54 19.38 -7.91
CA HIS A 143 4.90 20.70 -7.71
C HIS A 143 3.98 21.12 -8.85
N THR A 144 4.05 20.47 -10.01
CA THR A 144 3.17 20.70 -11.16
C THR A 144 1.94 19.78 -11.18
N VAL A 145 1.71 19.00 -10.12
CA VAL A 145 0.55 18.11 -10.06
C VAL A 145 -0.75 18.93 -10.17
N THR A 146 -1.66 18.48 -11.03
CA THR A 146 -2.94 19.13 -11.20
C THR A 146 -3.86 18.89 -10.00
N PRO A 147 -4.89 19.73 -9.74
CA PRO A 147 -5.90 19.46 -8.72
C PRO A 147 -6.53 18.06 -8.85
N ALA A 148 -6.82 17.62 -10.07
CA ALA A 148 -7.34 16.29 -10.33
C ALA A 148 -6.31 15.19 -10.01
N GLY A 149 -5.02 15.39 -10.28
CA GLY A 149 -3.97 14.47 -9.89
C GLY A 149 -3.80 14.39 -8.37
N MET A 150 -4.00 15.51 -7.67
CA MET A 150 -3.89 15.57 -6.21
C MET A 150 -5.09 14.91 -5.51
N LEU A 151 -6.31 15.28 -5.90
CA LEU A 151 -7.54 14.87 -5.21
C LEU A 151 -8.18 13.63 -5.85
N GLY A 152 -7.87 13.36 -7.08
CA GLY A 152 -8.50 12.32 -7.89
C GLY A 152 -9.50 12.89 -8.89
N GLY A 153 -9.89 12.09 -9.84
CA GLY A 153 -10.82 12.46 -10.92
C GLY A 153 -10.53 11.72 -12.20
N GLY A 154 -11.07 12.23 -13.30
CA GLY A 154 -10.94 11.61 -14.62
C GLY A 154 -12.15 10.76 -14.99
N ASN A 155 -12.08 10.16 -16.18
CA ASN A 155 -13.10 9.23 -16.66
C ASN A 155 -12.39 8.00 -17.30
N PRO A 156 -12.39 6.83 -16.64
CA PRO A 156 -12.99 6.56 -15.32
C PRO A 156 -12.30 7.33 -14.17
N PRO A 157 -13.01 7.57 -13.04
CA PRO A 157 -12.42 8.26 -11.90
C PRO A 157 -11.32 7.42 -11.25
N MET A 158 -10.16 8.05 -11.02
CA MET A 158 -9.00 7.42 -10.39
C MET A 158 -8.62 8.14 -9.09
N PRO A 159 -8.13 7.42 -8.07
CA PRO A 159 -7.67 8.03 -6.82
C PRO A 159 -6.44 8.91 -7.06
N GLY A 160 -6.46 10.13 -6.49
CA GLY A 160 -5.33 11.06 -6.51
C GLY A 160 -4.27 10.75 -5.46
N GLU A 161 -3.22 11.58 -5.43
CA GLU A 161 -2.08 11.44 -4.52
C GLU A 161 -2.49 11.44 -3.05
N VAL A 162 -3.50 12.25 -2.67
CA VAL A 162 -4.02 12.29 -1.29
C VAL A 162 -4.60 10.93 -0.89
N THR A 163 -5.43 10.33 -1.76
CA THR A 163 -6.01 9.01 -1.52
C THR A 163 -4.94 7.92 -1.49
N GLN A 164 -3.97 8.00 -2.41
CA GLN A 164 -2.88 7.02 -2.48
C GLN A 164 -1.88 7.14 -1.30
N ALA A 165 -1.88 8.27 -0.59
CA ALA A 165 -1.10 8.46 0.64
C ALA A 165 -1.82 7.96 1.91
N HIS A 166 -3.02 7.38 1.77
CA HIS A 166 -3.82 6.90 2.90
C HIS A 166 -3.02 6.01 3.84
N ARG A 167 -3.15 6.20 5.16
CA ARG A 167 -2.35 5.52 6.20
C ARG A 167 -0.83 5.71 6.08
N GLY A 168 -0.39 6.65 5.28
CA GLY A 168 1.01 6.93 5.03
C GLY A 168 1.34 8.42 5.14
N VAL A 169 2.24 8.87 4.29
CA VAL A 169 2.74 10.26 4.27
C VAL A 169 2.59 10.85 2.88
N LEU A 170 2.07 12.05 2.83
CA LEU A 170 2.08 12.93 1.67
C LEU A 170 3.05 14.08 1.96
N TYR A 171 4.10 14.25 1.15
CA TYR A 171 5.15 15.26 1.31
C TYR A 171 5.14 16.26 0.17
#